data_79dc8de4070712ab926f59e0b51784d6
#
_entry.id   79dc8de4070712ab926f59e0b51784d6
#
_cell.length_a   1.000
_cell.length_b   1.000
_cell.length_c   1.000
_cell.angle_alpha   90.00
_cell.angle_beta   90.00
_cell.angle_gamma   90.00
#
_symmetry.space_group_name_H-M   'P 1'
#
loop_
_entity.id
_entity.type
_entity.pdbx_description
1 polymer ?
#
loop_
_entity_poly.entity_id
_entity_poly.type
_entity_poly.pdbx_seq_one_letter_code
_entity_poly.pdbx_strand_id
1 'polypeptide(L)'
;MKRLLLLTVIFLSGCIDIEIDADSPAVTPTETISLYVDNFNNADIKLLNETTESPFFWLRGTERNVYKSYGDSVDFDGLRSNGWSYSKINSLELIYEDSETSMVNMNFSRYDEDDQIILTGSANYLLMNDDGVWKIKGGFAPTKLNTGQD
;
A
#
# COMPACT_ATOMS: atom_id res chain seq x y z
N MET A 1 -35.54 -46.47 -47.92
CA MET A 1 -35.90 -45.20 -47.26
C MET A 1 -34.90 -44.97 -46.11
N LYS A 2 -33.87 -44.18 -46.36
CA LYS A 2 -32.85 -43.81 -45.29
C LYS A 2 -33.26 -42.50 -44.70
N ARG A 3 -33.60 -42.48 -43.40
CA ARG A 3 -33.84 -41.23 -42.62
C ARG A 3 -32.51 -40.64 -42.19
N LEU A 4 -32.21 -39.46 -42.71
CA LEU A 4 -31.06 -38.65 -42.33
C LEU A 4 -31.42 -37.89 -41.03
N LEU A 5 -30.73 -38.20 -39.94
CA LEU A 5 -30.89 -37.52 -38.66
C LEU A 5 -29.96 -36.31 -38.68
N LEU A 6 -30.54 -35.12 -38.71
CA LEU A 6 -29.80 -33.83 -38.63
C LEU A 6 -29.53 -33.53 -37.16
N LEU A 7 -28.27 -33.61 -36.76
CA LEU A 7 -27.84 -33.24 -35.40
C LEU A 7 -27.58 -31.73 -35.35
N THR A 8 -28.49 -31.00 -34.74
CA THR A 8 -28.33 -29.54 -34.51
C THR A 8 -27.46 -29.36 -33.26
N VAL A 9 -26.22 -28.90 -33.45
CA VAL A 9 -25.33 -28.50 -32.35
C VAL A 9 -25.69 -27.08 -31.96
N ILE A 10 -26.29 -26.92 -30.79
CA ILE A 10 -26.57 -25.58 -30.20
C ILE A 10 -25.30 -25.16 -29.47
N PHE A 11 -24.57 -24.16 -29.99
CA PHE A 11 -23.53 -23.46 -29.27
C PHE A 11 -24.19 -22.49 -28.25
N LEU A 12 -24.20 -22.91 -27.01
CA LEU A 12 -24.49 -21.99 -25.89
C LEU A 12 -23.25 -21.13 -25.66
N SER A 13 -23.23 -19.94 -26.26
CA SER A 13 -22.29 -18.87 -25.84
C SER A 13 -22.73 -18.37 -24.46
N GLY A 14 -22.20 -18.96 -23.39
CA GLY A 14 -22.33 -18.43 -22.06
C GLY A 14 -21.47 -17.17 -21.97
N CYS A 15 -22.10 -15.99 -22.00
CA CYS A 15 -21.49 -14.80 -21.44
C CYS A 15 -21.29 -15.08 -19.95
N ILE A 16 -20.04 -15.16 -19.51
CA ILE A 16 -19.73 -15.08 -18.08
C ILE A 16 -19.86 -13.60 -17.73
N ASP A 17 -21.03 -13.20 -17.26
CA ASP A 17 -21.17 -11.94 -16.54
C ASP A 17 -20.37 -12.08 -15.25
N ILE A 18 -19.20 -11.46 -15.19
CA ILE A 18 -18.47 -11.27 -13.95
C ILE A 18 -19.30 -10.24 -13.18
N GLU A 19 -20.20 -10.71 -12.34
CA GLU A 19 -20.78 -9.86 -11.30
C GLU A 19 -19.63 -9.42 -10.40
N ILE A 20 -19.21 -8.15 -10.54
CA ILE A 20 -18.36 -7.50 -9.56
C ILE A 20 -19.21 -7.39 -8.31
N ASP A 21 -18.88 -8.21 -7.31
CA ASP A 21 -19.53 -8.22 -6.02
C ASP A 21 -19.38 -6.81 -5.40
N ALA A 22 -20.47 -6.04 -5.42
CA ALA A 22 -20.52 -4.68 -4.83
C ALA A 22 -20.43 -4.71 -3.29
N ASP A 23 -20.20 -5.87 -2.70
CA ASP A 23 -20.17 -6.14 -1.28
C ASP A 23 -18.76 -6.50 -0.76
N SER A 24 -17.69 -6.14 -1.47
CA SER A 24 -16.35 -6.15 -0.88
C SER A 24 -16.33 -5.10 0.23
N PRO A 25 -16.04 -5.49 1.49
CA PRO A 25 -15.95 -4.51 2.57
C PRO A 25 -14.94 -3.43 2.18
N ALA A 26 -15.33 -2.16 2.39
CA ALA A 26 -14.43 -1.04 2.14
C ALA A 26 -13.12 -1.26 2.90
N VAL A 27 -11.99 -1.10 2.20
CA VAL A 27 -10.66 -1.24 2.82
C VAL A 27 -10.52 -0.18 3.91
N THR A 28 -10.19 -0.60 5.13
CA THR A 28 -10.03 0.29 6.29
C THR A 28 -8.70 1.07 6.21
N PRO A 29 -8.54 2.18 6.98
CA PRO A 29 -7.27 2.89 7.06
C PRO A 29 -6.09 2.00 7.47
N THR A 30 -6.29 1.07 8.42
CA THR A 30 -5.25 0.15 8.87
C THR A 30 -4.90 -0.90 7.82
N GLU A 31 -5.86 -1.39 7.05
CA GLU A 31 -5.63 -2.28 5.91
C GLU A 31 -4.89 -1.55 4.78
N THR A 32 -5.17 -0.27 4.55
CA THR A 32 -4.41 0.57 3.62
C THR A 32 -2.93 0.66 4.01
N ILE A 33 -2.62 0.83 5.31
CA ILE A 33 -1.24 0.81 5.79
C ILE A 33 -0.59 -0.57 5.62
N SER A 34 -1.34 -1.65 5.83
CA SER A 34 -0.82 -3.02 5.61
C SER A 34 -0.47 -3.23 4.13
N LEU A 35 -1.37 -2.85 3.22
CA LEU A 35 -1.13 -2.92 1.78
C LEU A 35 0.07 -2.06 1.34
N TYR A 36 0.22 -0.86 1.93
CA TYR A 36 1.38 0.00 1.69
C TYR A 36 2.69 -0.71 2.08
N VAL A 37 2.75 -1.40 3.22
CA VAL A 37 3.96 -2.12 3.65
C VAL A 37 4.25 -3.32 2.74
N ASP A 38 3.23 -4.02 2.27
CA ASP A 38 3.38 -5.12 1.30
C ASP A 38 3.95 -4.60 -0.03
N ASN A 39 3.40 -3.50 -0.56
CA ASN A 39 3.91 -2.85 -1.76
C ASN A 39 5.34 -2.30 -1.57
N PHE A 40 5.65 -1.78 -0.38
CA PHE A 40 6.99 -1.32 -0.02
C PHE A 40 8.00 -2.48 -0.03
N ASN A 41 7.66 -3.62 0.56
CA ASN A 41 8.52 -4.81 0.58
C ASN A 41 8.79 -5.36 -0.83
N ASN A 42 7.83 -5.22 -1.73
CA ASN A 42 7.99 -5.59 -3.15
C ASN A 42 8.75 -4.51 -3.96
N ALA A 43 9.05 -3.36 -3.37
CA ALA A 43 9.61 -2.17 -4.05
C ALA A 43 8.78 -1.76 -5.28
N ASP A 44 7.46 -1.96 -5.22
CA ASP A 44 6.55 -1.64 -6.33
C ASP A 44 6.12 -0.17 -6.26
N ILE A 45 6.90 0.69 -6.92
CA ILE A 45 6.64 2.14 -6.98
C ILE A 45 5.27 2.46 -7.56
N LYS A 46 4.79 1.67 -8.53
CA LYS A 46 3.47 1.91 -9.14
C LYS A 46 2.36 1.69 -8.11
N LEU A 47 2.35 0.54 -7.44
CA LEU A 47 1.34 0.23 -6.42
C LEU A 47 1.47 1.15 -5.20
N LEU A 48 2.69 1.55 -4.82
CA LEU A 48 2.91 2.55 -3.77
C LEU A 48 2.28 3.90 -4.12
N ASN A 49 2.45 4.37 -5.36
CA ASN A 49 1.81 5.61 -5.82
C ASN A 49 0.27 5.49 -5.91
N GLU A 50 -0.27 4.29 -6.16
CA GLU A 50 -1.72 4.04 -6.15
C GLU A 50 -2.30 4.00 -4.72
N THR A 51 -1.51 3.51 -3.74
CA THR A 51 -1.89 3.46 -2.32
C THR A 51 -1.73 4.83 -1.62
N THR A 52 -1.02 5.75 -2.22
CA THR A 52 -0.74 7.08 -1.68
C THR A 52 -1.34 8.18 -2.57
N GLU A 53 -1.47 9.39 -2.00
CA GLU A 53 -1.91 10.56 -2.75
C GLU A 53 -0.74 11.43 -3.22
N SER A 54 -0.98 12.17 -4.31
CA SER A 54 -0.08 13.20 -4.83
C SER A 54 -0.66 14.58 -4.59
N PRO A 55 0.14 15.58 -4.15
CA PRO A 55 1.52 15.44 -3.68
C PRO A 55 1.57 14.71 -2.34
N PHE A 56 2.68 13.99 -2.11
CA PHE A 56 2.96 13.26 -0.87
C PHE A 56 3.90 14.08 0.04
N PHE A 57 3.75 13.99 1.38
CA PHE A 57 4.63 14.70 2.28
C PHE A 57 5.23 13.80 3.37
N TRP A 58 6.48 14.13 3.76
CA TRP A 58 7.14 13.61 4.95
C TRP A 58 7.53 14.74 5.89
N LEU A 59 7.19 14.58 7.18
CA LEU A 59 7.74 15.37 8.27
C LEU A 59 8.66 14.48 9.09
N ARG A 60 9.97 14.73 9.03
CA ARG A 60 11.01 13.97 9.75
C ARG A 60 11.77 14.90 10.68
N GLY A 61 11.46 14.83 11.97
CA GLY A 61 12.00 15.80 12.93
C GLY A 61 11.66 17.24 12.55
N THR A 62 12.65 18.04 12.15
CA THR A 62 12.47 19.42 11.67
C THR A 62 12.36 19.53 10.15
N GLU A 63 12.59 18.46 9.41
CA GLU A 63 12.51 18.46 7.95
C GLU A 63 11.07 18.40 7.47
N ARG A 64 10.79 19.15 6.40
CA ARG A 64 9.47 19.25 5.78
C ARG A 64 9.64 19.06 4.30
N ASN A 65 9.38 17.84 3.82
CA ASN A 65 9.54 17.50 2.42
C ASN A 65 8.19 17.25 1.78
N VAL A 66 7.98 17.84 0.60
CA VAL A 66 6.83 17.60 -0.26
C VAL A 66 7.33 17.04 -1.59
N TYR A 67 6.82 15.90 -1.97
CA TYR A 67 7.19 15.18 -3.18
C TYR A 67 6.02 15.18 -4.16
N LYS A 68 6.30 15.06 -5.47
CA LYS A 68 5.25 14.95 -6.48
C LYS A 68 4.43 13.68 -6.30
N SER A 69 5.11 12.60 -5.90
CA SER A 69 4.52 11.30 -5.60
C SER A 69 5.28 10.62 -4.45
N TYR A 70 4.74 9.54 -3.91
CA TYR A 70 5.46 8.73 -2.93
C TYR A 70 6.78 8.18 -3.50
N GLY A 71 6.77 7.71 -4.74
CA GLY A 71 7.97 7.15 -5.39
C GLY A 71 9.15 8.11 -5.42
N ASP A 72 8.90 9.44 -5.45
CA ASP A 72 9.97 10.44 -5.38
C ASP A 72 10.56 10.58 -3.96
N SER A 73 9.91 10.01 -2.94
CA SER A 73 10.28 10.11 -1.53
C SER A 73 11.13 8.94 -1.02
N VAL A 74 11.30 7.89 -1.82
CA VAL A 74 11.99 6.65 -1.44
C VAL A 74 13.06 6.28 -2.46
N ASP A 75 14.19 5.77 -1.95
CA ASP A 75 15.27 5.19 -2.75
C ASP A 75 15.48 3.75 -2.29
N PHE A 76 14.93 2.79 -3.03
CA PHE A 76 15.06 1.37 -2.71
C PHE A 76 16.48 0.83 -2.91
N ASP A 77 17.24 1.37 -3.84
CA ASP A 77 18.63 0.95 -4.05
C ASP A 77 19.50 1.42 -2.88
N GLY A 78 19.27 2.66 -2.41
CA GLY A 78 19.87 3.17 -1.19
C GLY A 78 19.49 2.37 0.05
N LEU A 79 18.22 1.99 0.20
CA LEU A 79 17.77 1.14 1.30
C LEU A 79 18.47 -0.22 1.29
N ARG A 80 18.54 -0.90 0.15
CA ARG A 80 19.24 -2.18 -0.01
C ARG A 80 20.73 -2.07 0.24
N SER A 81 21.36 -1.00 -0.23
CA SER A 81 22.79 -0.72 0.03
C SER A 81 23.09 -0.53 1.52
N ASN A 82 22.09 -0.08 2.30
CA ASN A 82 22.15 0.05 3.76
C ASN A 82 21.63 -1.21 4.50
N GLY A 83 21.52 -2.35 3.81
CA GLY A 83 21.23 -3.66 4.37
C GLY A 83 19.73 -3.98 4.50
N TRP A 84 18.82 -3.11 4.02
CA TRP A 84 17.40 -3.42 4.08
C TRP A 84 17.01 -4.52 3.09
N SER A 85 16.32 -5.55 3.57
CA SER A 85 15.71 -6.61 2.77
C SER A 85 14.18 -6.51 2.78
N TYR A 86 13.59 -6.38 3.97
CA TYR A 86 12.13 -6.23 4.12
C TYR A 86 11.77 -5.56 5.44
N SER A 87 10.48 -5.21 5.59
CA SER A 87 9.90 -4.61 6.79
C SER A 87 8.73 -5.43 7.30
N LYS A 88 8.53 -5.47 8.62
CA LYS A 88 7.34 -6.04 9.27
C LYS A 88 6.65 -4.99 10.12
N ILE A 89 5.33 -4.98 10.07
CA ILE A 89 4.50 -4.23 11.01
C ILE A 89 4.53 -4.96 12.36
N ASN A 90 4.92 -4.25 13.42
CA ASN A 90 4.86 -4.75 14.78
C ASN A 90 3.49 -4.47 15.42
N SER A 91 2.93 -3.28 15.15
CA SER A 91 1.58 -2.90 15.56
C SER A 91 1.05 -1.76 14.70
N LEU A 92 -0.27 -1.72 14.54
CA LEU A 92 -1.03 -0.59 14.01
C LEU A 92 -2.00 -0.10 15.09
N GLU A 93 -2.09 1.22 15.23
CA GLU A 93 -3.03 1.87 16.12
C GLU A 93 -3.78 2.94 15.35
N LEU A 94 -5.11 2.83 15.29
CA LEU A 94 -5.98 3.85 14.73
C LEU A 94 -6.11 4.97 15.77
N ILE A 95 -5.51 6.12 15.49
CA ILE A 95 -5.48 7.28 16.40
C ILE A 95 -6.74 8.12 16.23
N TYR A 96 -7.20 8.28 14.99
CA TYR A 96 -8.35 9.09 14.63
C TYR A 96 -8.95 8.60 13.33
N GLU A 97 -10.28 8.68 13.20
CA GLU A 97 -11.02 8.44 11.96
C GLU A 97 -12.34 9.22 11.96
N ASP A 98 -12.62 9.87 10.83
CA ASP A 98 -13.95 10.33 10.46
C ASP A 98 -14.27 9.88 9.02
N SER A 99 -15.29 10.47 8.39
CA SER A 99 -15.69 10.09 7.03
C SER A 99 -14.68 10.44 5.95
N GLU A 100 -13.78 11.40 6.18
CA GLU A 100 -12.89 11.98 5.18
C GLU A 100 -11.40 11.79 5.51
N THR A 101 -11.07 11.69 6.80
CA THR A 101 -9.68 11.66 7.26
C THR A 101 -9.44 10.60 8.32
N SER A 102 -8.22 10.05 8.33
CA SER A 102 -7.78 9.12 9.37
C SER A 102 -6.31 9.33 9.71
N MET A 103 -5.95 8.99 10.94
CA MET A 103 -4.56 8.93 11.38
C MET A 103 -4.27 7.56 11.98
N VAL A 104 -3.23 6.89 11.46
CA VAL A 104 -2.77 5.58 11.92
C VAL A 104 -1.32 5.68 12.37
N ASN A 105 -1.03 5.21 13.59
CA ASN A 105 0.34 4.96 14.04
C ASN A 105 0.76 3.55 13.63
N MET A 106 1.95 3.44 13.03
CA MET A 106 2.59 2.18 12.69
C MET A 106 3.91 2.06 13.45
N ASN A 107 4.07 1.00 14.23
CA ASN A 107 5.35 0.54 14.71
C ASN A 107 5.83 -0.60 13.81
N PHE A 108 7.09 -0.57 13.41
CA PHE A 108 7.64 -1.51 12.46
C PHE A 108 9.10 -1.84 12.75
N SER A 109 9.56 -2.96 12.21
CA SER A 109 10.97 -3.33 12.18
C SER A 109 11.42 -3.58 10.75
N ARG A 110 12.66 -3.20 10.44
CA ARG A 110 13.35 -3.52 9.20
C ARG A 110 14.37 -4.62 9.44
N TYR A 111 14.50 -5.48 8.46
CA TYR A 111 15.32 -6.66 8.51
C TYR A 111 16.30 -6.68 7.34
N ASP A 112 17.47 -7.26 7.58
CA ASP A 112 18.42 -7.61 6.52
C ASP A 112 18.09 -8.99 5.91
N GLU A 113 18.99 -9.48 5.02
CA GLU A 113 18.85 -10.78 4.36
C GLU A 113 19.03 -11.99 5.29
N ASP A 114 19.65 -11.79 6.45
CA ASP A 114 19.89 -12.80 7.49
C ASP A 114 18.80 -12.76 8.60
N ASP A 115 17.66 -12.08 8.35
CA ASP A 115 16.56 -11.90 9.29
C ASP A 115 16.96 -11.15 10.59
N GLN A 116 18.06 -10.36 10.56
CA GLN A 116 18.45 -9.54 11.70
C GLN A 116 17.72 -8.19 11.64
N ILE A 117 17.28 -7.70 12.81
CA ILE A 117 16.68 -6.38 12.91
C ILE A 117 17.76 -5.31 12.76
N ILE A 118 17.69 -4.52 11.70
CA ILE A 118 18.59 -3.38 11.45
C ILE A 118 18.01 -2.04 11.91
N LEU A 119 16.69 -1.97 12.09
CA LEU A 119 16.00 -0.79 12.58
C LEU A 119 14.65 -1.16 13.17
N THR A 120 14.28 -0.53 14.29
CA THR A 120 12.90 -0.48 14.78
C THR A 120 12.47 0.99 14.84
N GLY A 121 11.30 1.29 14.30
CA GLY A 121 10.81 2.65 14.19
C GLY A 121 9.30 2.76 14.35
N SER A 122 8.86 4.01 14.38
CA SER A 122 7.43 4.38 14.39
C SER A 122 7.19 5.51 13.41
N ALA A 123 6.04 5.47 12.76
CA ALA A 123 5.56 6.58 11.93
C ALA A 123 4.05 6.75 12.11
N ASN A 124 3.58 7.99 12.04
CA ASN A 124 2.16 8.30 11.97
C ASN A 124 1.83 8.67 10.54
N TYR A 125 0.80 8.04 9.99
CA TYR A 125 0.32 8.30 8.64
C TYR A 125 -1.01 9.05 8.70
N LEU A 126 -1.15 10.06 7.85
CA LEU A 126 -2.40 10.75 7.58
C LEU A 126 -2.99 10.16 6.30
N LEU A 127 -4.25 9.72 6.38
CA LEU A 127 -5.00 9.17 5.25
C LEU A 127 -6.17 10.07 4.92
N MET A 128 -6.52 10.08 3.64
CA MET A 128 -7.70 10.75 3.10
C MET A 128 -8.61 9.70 2.47
N ASN A 129 -9.92 9.87 2.65
CA ASN A 129 -10.93 9.05 2.01
C ASN A 129 -11.52 9.80 0.82
N ASP A 130 -11.43 9.20 -0.37
CA ASP A 130 -12.06 9.70 -1.57
C ASP A 130 -13.02 8.62 -2.10
N ASP A 131 -14.32 8.88 -1.99
CA ASP A 131 -15.40 7.98 -2.40
C ASP A 131 -15.27 6.52 -1.88
N GLY A 132 -14.87 6.37 -0.61
CA GLY A 132 -14.70 5.06 0.04
C GLY A 132 -13.34 4.42 -0.14
N VAL A 133 -12.40 5.10 -0.80
CA VAL A 133 -11.02 4.62 -1.00
C VAL A 133 -10.06 5.42 -0.12
N TRP A 134 -9.46 4.76 0.86
CA TRP A 134 -8.44 5.36 1.72
C TRP A 134 -7.07 5.39 1.02
N LYS A 135 -6.43 6.56 1.01
CA LYS A 135 -5.07 6.77 0.50
C LYS A 135 -4.21 7.52 1.49
N ILE A 136 -2.93 7.18 1.55
CA ILE A 136 -1.98 7.85 2.44
C ILE A 136 -1.56 9.18 1.82
N LYS A 137 -1.87 10.29 2.50
CA LYS A 137 -1.51 11.65 2.08
C LYS A 137 -0.09 12.03 2.47
N GLY A 138 0.38 11.50 3.58
CA GLY A 138 1.72 11.79 4.11
C GLY A 138 1.96 11.14 5.45
N GLY A 139 3.12 11.45 6.05
CA GLY A 139 3.49 10.89 7.33
C GLY A 139 4.39 11.77 8.17
N PHE A 140 4.43 11.41 9.45
CA PHE A 140 5.29 11.99 10.48
C PHE A 140 6.18 10.88 11.02
N ALA A 141 7.49 11.07 10.97
CA ALA A 141 8.45 10.09 11.46
C ALA A 141 9.53 10.77 12.29
N PRO A 142 10.19 10.03 13.22
CA PRO A 142 11.40 10.51 13.85
C PRO A 142 12.50 10.81 12.82
N THR A 143 13.42 11.69 13.19
CA THR A 143 14.54 12.14 12.32
C THR A 143 15.42 11.00 11.80
N LYS A 144 15.43 9.85 12.48
CA LYS A 144 16.26 8.69 12.15
C LYS A 144 15.60 7.67 11.22
N LEU A 145 14.43 7.98 10.66
CA LEU A 145 13.80 7.08 9.70
C LEU A 145 14.53 7.20 8.36
N ASN A 146 15.37 6.21 8.07
CA ASN A 146 16.08 6.13 6.79
C ASN A 146 15.11 5.70 5.67
N THR A 147 15.04 6.46 4.58
CA THR A 147 14.25 6.17 3.37
C THR A 147 15.12 5.77 2.18
N GLY A 148 16.42 5.58 2.40
CA GLY A 148 17.41 5.32 1.34
C GLY A 148 18.01 6.59 0.73
N GLN A 149 17.47 7.77 1.08
CA GLN A 149 17.93 9.07 0.54
C GLN A 149 18.89 9.82 1.49
N ASP A 150 19.28 9.21 2.61
CA ASP A 150 20.14 9.81 3.63
C ASP A 150 21.62 9.52 3.35
#